data_5a3142b16ca5b893ffcd2b0ec18d212b
#
_entry.id   5a3142b16ca5b893ffcd2b0ec18d212b
#
_cell.length_a   1.000
_cell.length_b   1.000
_cell.length_c   1.000
_cell.angle_alpha   90.00
_cell.angle_beta   90.00
_cell.angle_gamma   90.00
#
_symmetry.space_group_name_H-M   'P 1'
#
loop_
_entity.id
_entity.type
_entity.pdbx_description
1 polymer ?
#
loop_
_entity_poly.entity_id
_entity_poly.type
_entity_poly.pdbx_seq_one_letter_code
_entity_poly.pdbx_strand_id
1 'polypeptide(L)'
;MSYLALYRKFRPQTFDEIVGQDFVVTTLKNQIKSGNISHAYLFTGTRGTGKTTAAKVFSRAINCLNPVDGNPCMKCRSCLDNGGMDIVELDAASNNGVEYIRDIKEKVQYAPGSSKYKVYIIDEVHMLSQSAFNAFLKTLEEPPAHAVFILCTTEAYKIPQTILSRCMRFDFKLVGVDKLEALVGDVLVRSGKSFTPEALNAVAVAGEGSARAVRRGQVYCFLRRQAVDLR
;
A
#
# COMPACT_ATOMS: atom_id res chain seq x y z
N MET A 1 24.72 2.47 -13.37
CA MET A 1 23.81 2.25 -12.23
C MET A 1 22.47 2.91 -12.56
N SER A 2 21.37 2.16 -12.66
CA SER A 2 20.04 2.72 -12.93
C SER A 2 19.63 3.58 -11.74
N TYR A 3 19.28 4.83 -11.99
CA TYR A 3 18.80 5.78 -10.98
C TYR A 3 17.42 5.34 -10.46
N LEU A 4 17.41 4.65 -9.34
CA LEU A 4 16.15 4.26 -8.70
C LEU A 4 15.61 5.44 -7.91
N ALA A 5 14.41 5.90 -8.24
CA ALA A 5 13.80 7.03 -7.54
C ALA A 5 13.65 6.74 -6.03
N LEU A 6 13.97 7.72 -5.18
CA LEU A 6 14.03 7.56 -3.71
C LEU A 6 12.75 6.95 -3.12
N TYR A 7 11.57 7.31 -3.63
CA TYR A 7 10.30 6.76 -3.16
C TYR A 7 10.14 5.26 -3.40
N ARG A 8 10.89 4.69 -4.36
CA ARG A 8 10.96 3.24 -4.57
C ARG A 8 11.99 2.60 -3.66
N LYS A 9 13.17 3.22 -3.53
CA LYS A 9 14.26 2.72 -2.69
C LYS A 9 13.87 2.64 -1.21
N PHE A 10 13.15 3.65 -0.71
CA PHE A 10 12.72 3.76 0.70
C PHE A 10 11.25 3.39 0.91
N ARG A 11 10.68 2.54 0.05
CA ARG A 11 9.32 2.05 0.25
C ARG A 11 9.27 1.11 1.46
N PRO A 12 8.36 1.32 2.43
CA PRO A 12 8.21 0.45 3.59
C PRO A 12 8.10 -1.03 3.21
N GLN A 13 8.82 -1.85 3.92
CA GLN A 13 8.81 -3.31 3.77
C GLN A 13 8.10 -3.99 4.94
N THR A 14 8.00 -3.30 6.07
CA THR A 14 7.33 -3.75 7.29
C THR A 14 6.27 -2.74 7.73
N PHE A 15 5.37 -3.15 8.62
CA PHE A 15 4.36 -2.25 9.18
C PHE A 15 4.98 -1.15 10.05
N ASP A 16 6.09 -1.43 10.73
CA ASP A 16 6.77 -0.48 11.61
C ASP A 16 7.36 0.72 10.84
N GLU A 17 7.58 0.56 9.54
CA GLU A 17 8.04 1.63 8.65
C GLU A 17 6.89 2.46 8.05
N ILE A 18 5.62 2.08 8.33
CA ILE A 18 4.45 2.83 7.86
C ILE A 18 4.14 3.95 8.84
N VAL A 19 4.32 5.18 8.40
CA VAL A 19 4.17 6.38 9.23
C VAL A 19 2.74 6.92 9.21
N GLY A 20 2.22 7.30 10.39
CA GLY A 20 0.97 8.05 10.52
C GLY A 20 -0.32 7.24 10.38
N GLN A 21 -0.24 5.89 10.33
CA GLN A 21 -1.40 5.00 10.18
C GLN A 21 -1.51 4.02 11.36
N ASP A 22 -1.30 4.50 12.58
CA ASP A 22 -1.13 3.67 13.78
C ASP A 22 -2.31 2.72 14.01
N PHE A 23 -3.56 3.21 13.84
CA PHE A 23 -4.77 2.40 13.99
C PHE A 23 -4.85 1.29 12.94
N VAL A 24 -4.62 1.63 11.67
CA VAL A 24 -4.64 0.66 10.55
C VAL A 24 -3.58 -0.41 10.77
N VAL A 25 -2.35 0.00 11.08
CA VAL A 25 -1.21 -0.89 11.32
C VAL A 25 -1.51 -1.84 12.48
N THR A 26 -1.95 -1.33 13.62
CA THR A 26 -2.25 -2.14 14.80
C THR A 26 -3.35 -3.16 14.51
N THR A 27 -4.41 -2.75 13.82
CA THR A 27 -5.53 -3.65 13.49
C THR A 27 -5.08 -4.76 12.53
N LEU A 28 -4.34 -4.43 11.47
CA LEU A 28 -3.83 -5.44 10.52
C LEU A 28 -2.85 -6.41 11.20
N LYS A 29 -1.94 -5.92 12.04
CA LYS A 29 -1.05 -6.77 12.83
C LYS A 29 -1.80 -7.74 13.75
N ASN A 30 -2.85 -7.27 14.42
CA ASN A 30 -3.68 -8.10 15.30
C ASN A 30 -4.40 -9.20 14.50
N GLN A 31 -4.91 -8.90 13.31
CA GLN A 31 -5.52 -9.91 12.43
C GLN A 31 -4.51 -11.00 12.01
N ILE A 32 -3.27 -10.61 11.70
CA ILE A 32 -2.22 -11.56 11.36
C ILE A 32 -1.89 -12.46 12.56
N LYS A 33 -1.78 -11.88 13.75
CA LYS A 33 -1.50 -12.61 14.99
C LYS A 33 -2.61 -13.59 15.36
N SER A 34 -3.86 -13.19 15.21
CA SER A 34 -5.03 -14.04 15.49
C SER A 34 -5.33 -15.06 14.39
N GLY A 35 -4.72 -14.89 13.19
CA GLY A 35 -5.03 -15.71 12.02
C GLY A 35 -6.39 -15.42 11.39
N ASN A 36 -7.10 -14.40 11.86
CA ASN A 36 -8.44 -14.04 11.38
C ASN A 36 -8.35 -13.04 10.22
N ILE A 37 -8.06 -13.56 9.04
CA ILE A 37 -7.91 -12.79 7.81
C ILE A 37 -9.25 -12.74 7.07
N SER A 38 -9.74 -11.53 6.79
CA SER A 38 -10.93 -11.33 5.96
C SER A 38 -10.64 -11.61 4.49
N HIS A 39 -11.66 -12.01 3.72
CA HIS A 39 -11.54 -12.22 2.29
C HIS A 39 -11.41 -10.91 1.49
N ALA A 40 -11.91 -9.77 2.00
CA ALA A 40 -11.88 -8.49 1.30
C ALA A 40 -11.60 -7.31 2.22
N TYR A 41 -10.70 -6.44 1.78
CA TYR A 41 -10.28 -5.21 2.44
C TYR A 41 -10.48 -4.04 1.49
N LEU A 42 -10.92 -2.90 2.04
CA LEU A 42 -10.99 -1.64 1.31
C LEU A 42 -10.13 -0.58 2.02
N PHE A 43 -9.04 -0.17 1.38
CA PHE A 43 -8.17 0.89 1.85
C PHE A 43 -8.52 2.20 1.18
N THR A 44 -9.05 3.15 1.94
CA THR A 44 -9.49 4.46 1.45
C THR A 44 -8.61 5.59 1.97
N GLY A 45 -8.55 6.71 1.27
CA GLY A 45 -7.81 7.89 1.69
C GLY A 45 -7.11 8.60 0.55
N THR A 46 -6.62 9.79 0.80
CA THR A 46 -5.97 10.63 -0.21
C THR A 46 -4.71 9.99 -0.82
N ARG A 47 -4.27 10.53 -1.95
CA ARG A 47 -3.09 10.02 -2.65
C ARG A 47 -1.82 10.18 -1.81
N GLY A 48 -1.01 9.12 -1.72
CA GLY A 48 0.29 9.17 -1.04
C GLY A 48 0.27 8.89 0.46
N THR A 49 -0.88 8.55 1.06
CA THR A 49 -1.03 8.19 2.49
C THR A 49 -0.54 6.79 2.84
N GLY A 50 -0.17 5.96 1.84
CA GLY A 50 0.44 4.65 2.10
C GLY A 50 -0.44 3.44 1.79
N LYS A 51 -1.66 3.59 1.24
CA LYS A 51 -2.61 2.49 0.94
C LYS A 51 -1.97 1.30 0.23
N THR A 52 -1.46 1.51 -0.97
CA THR A 52 -0.82 0.44 -1.78
C THR A 52 0.42 -0.14 -1.10
N THR A 53 1.14 0.67 -0.31
CA THR A 53 2.30 0.20 0.47
C THR A 53 1.84 -0.72 1.60
N ALA A 54 0.82 -0.32 2.35
CA ALA A 54 0.24 -1.15 3.41
C ALA A 54 -0.36 -2.44 2.83
N ALA A 55 -1.03 -2.37 1.68
CA ALA A 55 -1.52 -3.55 0.96
C ALA A 55 -0.39 -4.55 0.66
N LYS A 56 0.74 -4.09 0.15
CA LYS A 56 1.92 -4.93 -0.14
C LYS A 56 2.55 -5.53 1.11
N VAL A 57 2.68 -4.73 2.17
CA VAL A 57 3.22 -5.23 3.46
C VAL A 57 2.27 -6.28 4.04
N PHE A 58 0.97 -6.01 4.04
CA PHE A 58 -0.05 -6.94 4.53
C PHE A 58 -0.07 -8.24 3.74
N SER A 59 -0.08 -8.17 2.40
CA SER A 59 -0.04 -9.35 1.52
C SER A 59 1.18 -10.24 1.79
N ARG A 60 2.34 -9.63 2.02
CA ARG A 60 3.55 -10.36 2.38
C ARG A 60 3.45 -10.96 3.77
N ALA A 61 2.88 -10.24 4.73
CA ALA A 61 2.78 -10.67 6.12
C ALA A 61 1.83 -11.84 6.31
N ILE A 62 0.67 -11.88 5.64
CA ILE A 62 -0.29 -13.00 5.71
C ILE A 62 0.24 -14.28 5.04
N ASN A 63 1.18 -14.14 4.11
CA ASN A 63 1.86 -15.24 3.43
C ASN A 63 3.24 -15.56 4.05
N CYS A 64 3.66 -14.82 5.06
CA CYS A 64 4.94 -15.05 5.73
C CYS A 64 4.90 -16.35 6.53
N LEU A 65 5.91 -17.21 6.38
CA LEU A 65 6.01 -18.47 7.11
C LEU A 65 6.28 -18.28 8.63
N ASN A 66 6.95 -17.18 8.99
CA ASN A 66 7.33 -16.87 10.37
C ASN A 66 7.12 -15.37 10.66
N PRO A 67 5.88 -14.88 10.74
CA PRO A 67 5.64 -13.46 11.03
C PRO A 67 6.10 -13.12 12.45
N VAL A 68 6.77 -11.97 12.60
CA VAL A 68 7.25 -11.47 13.89
C VAL A 68 6.43 -10.25 14.27
N ASP A 69 5.69 -10.31 15.36
CA ASP A 69 4.80 -9.25 15.81
C ASP A 69 3.84 -8.75 14.71
N GLY A 70 3.33 -9.65 13.87
CA GLY A 70 2.48 -9.33 12.73
C GLY A 70 3.22 -8.74 11.53
N ASN A 71 4.53 -8.51 11.60
CA ASN A 71 5.37 -8.10 10.47
C ASN A 71 5.84 -9.30 9.64
N PRO A 72 6.08 -9.12 8.34
CA PRO A 72 6.77 -10.12 7.54
C PRO A 72 8.22 -10.27 8.02
N CYS A 73 8.73 -11.51 8.11
CA CYS A 73 10.09 -11.77 8.63
C CYS A 73 11.21 -11.35 7.69
N MET A 74 10.93 -11.02 6.45
CA MET A 74 11.86 -10.60 5.39
C MET A 74 12.99 -11.60 5.05
N LYS A 75 12.91 -12.84 5.57
CA LYS A 75 13.97 -13.86 5.43
C LYS A 75 13.46 -15.19 4.86
N CYS A 76 12.17 -15.51 5.03
CA CYS A 76 11.61 -16.75 4.49
C CYS A 76 11.41 -16.68 2.97
N ARG A 77 11.26 -17.84 2.33
CA ARG A 77 11.07 -17.95 0.88
C ARG A 77 9.94 -17.05 0.36
N SER A 78 8.78 -17.06 1.01
CA SER A 78 7.64 -16.23 0.62
C SER A 78 7.95 -14.71 0.69
N CYS A 79 8.70 -14.27 1.71
CA CYS A 79 9.09 -12.85 1.83
C CYS A 79 10.13 -12.44 0.79
N LEU A 80 11.10 -13.30 0.48
CA LEU A 80 12.17 -13.02 -0.49
C LEU A 80 11.63 -12.98 -1.93
N ASP A 81 10.68 -13.87 -2.23
CA ASP A 81 10.02 -13.98 -3.53
C ASP A 81 8.93 -12.92 -3.75
N ASN A 82 8.72 -12.01 -2.77
CA ASN A 82 7.64 -11.02 -2.75
C ASN A 82 6.24 -11.64 -3.01
N GLY A 83 6.04 -12.90 -2.56
CA GLY A 83 4.82 -13.65 -2.79
C GLY A 83 4.73 -14.30 -4.16
N GLY A 84 5.74 -14.16 -5.02
CA GLY A 84 5.81 -14.79 -6.33
C GLY A 84 4.57 -14.48 -7.20
N MET A 85 4.01 -15.54 -7.82
CA MET A 85 2.79 -15.45 -8.62
C MET A 85 1.50 -15.37 -7.77
N ASP A 86 1.58 -15.53 -6.45
CA ASP A 86 0.42 -15.55 -5.57
C ASP A 86 0.02 -14.15 -5.05
N ILE A 87 0.85 -13.12 -5.29
CA ILE A 87 0.48 -11.72 -5.04
C ILE A 87 0.38 -10.99 -6.38
N VAL A 88 -0.85 -10.70 -6.80
CA VAL A 88 -1.17 -10.06 -8.08
C VAL A 88 -1.52 -8.60 -7.83
N GLU A 89 -0.73 -7.68 -8.38
CA GLU A 89 -0.97 -6.25 -8.29
C GLU A 89 -1.56 -5.73 -9.60
N LEU A 90 -2.65 -5.02 -9.49
CA LEU A 90 -3.47 -4.56 -10.60
C LEU A 90 -3.74 -3.07 -10.45
N ASP A 91 -3.60 -2.32 -11.53
CA ASP A 91 -4.00 -0.92 -11.60
C ASP A 91 -5.29 -0.81 -12.43
N ALA A 92 -6.39 -0.49 -11.76
CA ALA A 92 -7.69 -0.33 -12.41
C ALA A 92 -7.74 0.88 -13.36
N ALA A 93 -6.83 1.85 -13.22
CA ALA A 93 -6.72 2.95 -14.17
C ALA A 93 -6.24 2.49 -15.55
N SER A 94 -5.40 1.45 -15.59
CA SER A 94 -4.90 0.85 -16.83
C SER A 94 -5.77 -0.31 -17.33
N ASN A 95 -6.56 -0.94 -16.44
CA ASN A 95 -7.33 -2.17 -16.70
C ASN A 95 -8.74 -2.07 -16.09
N ASN A 96 -9.60 -1.22 -16.65
CA ASN A 96 -10.93 -0.92 -16.10
C ASN A 96 -12.08 -1.75 -16.67
N GLY A 97 -11.81 -2.58 -17.67
CA GLY A 97 -12.80 -3.36 -18.40
C GLY A 97 -13.32 -4.59 -17.65
N VAL A 98 -14.51 -5.05 -18.02
CA VAL A 98 -15.14 -6.25 -17.45
C VAL A 98 -14.37 -7.53 -17.76
N GLU A 99 -13.70 -7.59 -18.90
CA GLU A 99 -12.89 -8.75 -19.33
C GLU A 99 -11.78 -9.03 -18.34
N TYR A 100 -11.14 -7.99 -17.83
CA TYR A 100 -10.09 -8.10 -16.86
C TYR A 100 -10.55 -8.68 -15.51
N ILE A 101 -11.74 -8.29 -15.06
CA ILE A 101 -12.34 -8.88 -13.84
C ILE A 101 -12.77 -10.32 -14.08
N ARG A 102 -13.20 -10.68 -15.31
CA ARG A 102 -13.49 -12.09 -15.67
C ARG A 102 -12.24 -12.95 -15.59
N ASP A 103 -11.11 -12.46 -16.10
CA ASP A 103 -9.81 -13.14 -15.99
C ASP A 103 -9.40 -13.37 -14.51
N ILE A 104 -9.63 -12.35 -13.65
CA ILE A 104 -9.40 -12.52 -12.21
C ILE A 104 -10.30 -13.60 -11.63
N LYS A 105 -11.58 -13.60 -11.98
CA LYS A 105 -12.57 -14.55 -11.51
C LYS A 105 -12.21 -16.00 -11.89
N GLU A 106 -11.66 -16.22 -13.08
CA GLU A 106 -11.17 -17.52 -13.49
C GLU A 106 -9.92 -17.92 -12.72
N LYS A 107 -8.94 -17.01 -12.64
CA LYS A 107 -7.65 -17.26 -11.98
C LYS A 107 -7.78 -17.44 -10.47
N VAL A 108 -8.78 -16.84 -9.83
CA VAL A 108 -8.99 -16.95 -8.38
C VAL A 108 -9.46 -18.35 -7.96
N GLN A 109 -10.06 -19.12 -8.85
CA GLN A 109 -10.50 -20.50 -8.58
C GLN A 109 -9.31 -21.44 -8.34
N TYR A 110 -8.15 -21.13 -8.89
CA TYR A 110 -6.96 -21.96 -8.72
C TYR A 110 -6.26 -21.65 -7.39
N ALA A 111 -5.92 -22.68 -6.66
CA ALA A 111 -5.17 -22.58 -5.42
C ALA A 111 -3.83 -21.84 -5.61
N PRO A 112 -3.30 -21.17 -4.58
CA PRO A 112 -1.97 -20.57 -4.63
C PRO A 112 -0.90 -21.64 -4.87
N GLY A 113 0.18 -21.25 -5.58
CA GLY A 113 1.24 -22.17 -5.95
C GLY A 113 2.19 -22.51 -4.79
N SER A 114 2.52 -21.54 -3.94
CA SER A 114 3.49 -21.69 -2.86
C SER A 114 3.13 -20.95 -1.56
N SER A 115 2.13 -20.11 -1.61
CA SER A 115 1.71 -19.25 -0.50
C SER A 115 0.46 -19.81 0.20
N LYS A 116 0.13 -19.28 1.38
CA LYS A 116 -1.12 -19.62 2.08
C LYS A 116 -2.33 -19.00 1.40
N TYR A 117 -2.18 -17.75 0.96
CA TYR A 117 -3.25 -16.98 0.32
C TYR A 117 -2.82 -16.48 -1.06
N LYS A 118 -3.77 -16.46 -2.00
CA LYS A 118 -3.66 -15.78 -3.27
C LYS A 118 -4.24 -14.37 -3.11
N VAL A 119 -3.39 -13.36 -3.20
CA VAL A 119 -3.76 -11.98 -2.88
C VAL A 119 -3.87 -11.14 -4.14
N TYR A 120 -4.99 -10.46 -4.29
CA TYR A 120 -5.24 -9.51 -5.37
C TYR A 120 -5.27 -8.10 -4.82
N ILE A 121 -4.28 -7.29 -5.15
CA ILE A 121 -4.23 -5.86 -4.82
C ILE A 121 -4.74 -5.09 -6.03
N ILE A 122 -5.91 -4.43 -5.90
CA ILE A 122 -6.50 -3.63 -6.97
C ILE A 122 -6.36 -2.15 -6.58
N ASP A 123 -5.41 -1.46 -7.21
CA ASP A 123 -5.20 -0.03 -6.97
C ASP A 123 -6.15 0.82 -7.82
N GLU A 124 -6.54 1.98 -7.30
CA GLU A 124 -7.51 2.92 -7.88
C GLU A 124 -8.80 2.23 -8.35
N VAL A 125 -9.32 1.34 -7.50
CA VAL A 125 -10.48 0.49 -7.84
C VAL A 125 -11.73 1.27 -8.28
N HIS A 126 -11.86 2.55 -7.91
CA HIS A 126 -12.95 3.42 -8.37
C HIS A 126 -12.94 3.69 -9.89
N MET A 127 -11.84 3.36 -10.59
CA MET A 127 -11.74 3.46 -12.05
C MET A 127 -12.38 2.29 -12.79
N LEU A 128 -12.77 1.23 -12.08
CA LEU A 128 -13.49 0.10 -12.71
C LEU A 128 -14.84 0.54 -13.27
N SER A 129 -15.21 -0.01 -14.41
CA SER A 129 -16.54 0.19 -14.99
C SER A 129 -17.64 -0.44 -14.14
N GLN A 130 -18.87 0.04 -14.26
CA GLN A 130 -20.03 -0.53 -13.54
C GLN A 130 -20.21 -2.03 -13.85
N SER A 131 -19.98 -2.43 -15.10
CA SER A 131 -20.03 -3.83 -15.51
C SER A 131 -18.94 -4.68 -14.86
N ALA A 132 -17.74 -4.09 -14.65
CA ALA A 132 -16.64 -4.74 -13.94
C ALA A 132 -16.98 -4.91 -12.44
N PHE A 133 -17.55 -3.90 -11.78
CA PHE A 133 -18.02 -4.03 -10.39
C PHE A 133 -19.08 -5.13 -10.26
N ASN A 134 -20.07 -5.16 -11.15
CA ASN A 134 -21.11 -6.20 -11.14
C ASN A 134 -20.54 -7.61 -11.33
N ALA A 135 -19.56 -7.79 -12.22
CA ALA A 135 -18.89 -9.07 -12.40
C ALA A 135 -18.08 -9.47 -11.15
N PHE A 136 -17.53 -8.50 -10.42
CA PHE A 136 -16.74 -8.74 -9.23
C PHE A 136 -17.56 -9.10 -7.99
N LEU A 137 -18.82 -8.62 -7.89
CA LEU A 137 -19.72 -8.89 -6.77
C LEU A 137 -19.83 -10.37 -6.44
N LYS A 138 -20.06 -11.23 -7.47
CA LYS A 138 -20.20 -12.68 -7.27
C LYS A 138 -18.97 -13.29 -6.60
N THR A 139 -17.77 -12.81 -6.94
CA THR A 139 -16.51 -13.30 -6.35
C THR A 139 -16.32 -12.83 -4.91
N LEU A 140 -16.85 -11.65 -4.57
CA LEU A 140 -16.82 -11.14 -3.19
C LEU A 140 -17.91 -11.75 -2.29
N GLU A 141 -19.01 -12.25 -2.88
CA GLU A 141 -20.09 -12.95 -2.15
C GLU A 141 -19.68 -14.38 -1.78
N GLU A 142 -19.05 -15.07 -2.70
CA GLU A 142 -18.62 -16.46 -2.56
C GLU A 142 -17.11 -16.59 -2.83
N PRO A 143 -16.26 -15.99 -2.00
CA PRO A 143 -14.82 -16.02 -2.23
C PRO A 143 -14.24 -17.39 -1.92
N PRO A 144 -13.31 -17.94 -2.74
CA PRO A 144 -12.53 -19.09 -2.34
C PRO A 144 -11.76 -18.83 -1.04
N ALA A 145 -11.68 -19.81 -0.17
CA ALA A 145 -11.07 -19.67 1.16
C ALA A 145 -9.59 -19.20 1.13
N HIS A 146 -8.90 -19.43 0.03
CA HIS A 146 -7.52 -19.02 -0.18
C HIS A 146 -7.37 -17.63 -0.82
N ALA A 147 -8.48 -16.99 -1.24
CA ALA A 147 -8.42 -15.70 -1.94
C ALA A 147 -8.57 -14.51 -0.97
N VAL A 148 -7.71 -13.51 -1.11
CA VAL A 148 -7.80 -12.25 -0.37
C VAL A 148 -7.75 -11.09 -1.35
N PHE A 149 -8.73 -10.20 -1.28
CA PHE A 149 -8.82 -9.00 -2.10
C PHE A 149 -8.49 -7.76 -1.28
N ILE A 150 -7.60 -6.90 -1.79
CA ILE A 150 -7.26 -5.62 -1.17
C ILE A 150 -7.51 -4.53 -2.19
N LEU A 151 -8.62 -3.82 -2.00
CA LEU A 151 -9.07 -2.75 -2.87
C LEU A 151 -8.52 -1.43 -2.33
N CYS A 152 -7.81 -0.66 -3.15
CA CYS A 152 -7.30 0.65 -2.79
C CYS A 152 -8.01 1.73 -3.60
N THR A 153 -8.43 2.82 -2.95
CA THR A 153 -9.10 3.93 -3.64
C THR A 153 -8.79 5.29 -3.00
N THR A 154 -8.74 6.30 -3.83
CA THR A 154 -8.74 7.70 -3.38
C THR A 154 -10.16 8.28 -3.28
N GLU A 155 -11.14 7.62 -3.90
CA GLU A 155 -12.51 8.11 -4.07
C GLU A 155 -13.54 7.06 -3.63
N ALA A 156 -13.64 6.85 -2.32
CA ALA A 156 -14.53 5.82 -1.74
C ALA A 156 -16.01 6.04 -2.09
N TYR A 157 -16.43 7.28 -2.32
CA TYR A 157 -17.82 7.62 -2.68
C TYR A 157 -18.23 7.12 -4.07
N LYS A 158 -17.27 6.78 -4.95
CA LYS A 158 -17.53 6.18 -6.27
C LYS A 158 -17.70 4.66 -6.21
N ILE A 159 -17.39 4.02 -5.08
CA ILE A 159 -17.52 2.58 -4.92
C ILE A 159 -18.97 2.22 -4.62
N PRO A 160 -19.59 1.28 -5.35
CA PRO A 160 -20.94 0.82 -5.07
C PRO A 160 -21.11 0.32 -3.62
N GLN A 161 -22.23 0.65 -2.99
CA GLN A 161 -22.53 0.24 -1.62
C GLN A 161 -22.52 -1.30 -1.46
N THR A 162 -22.85 -2.03 -2.51
CA THR A 162 -22.81 -3.49 -2.56
C THR A 162 -21.40 -4.06 -2.39
N ILE A 163 -20.37 -3.35 -2.85
CA ILE A 163 -18.95 -3.69 -2.63
C ILE A 163 -18.54 -3.27 -1.22
N LEU A 164 -18.90 -2.06 -0.81
CA LEU A 164 -18.55 -1.52 0.53
C LEU A 164 -19.00 -2.42 1.65
N SER A 165 -20.22 -2.98 1.57
CA SER A 165 -20.80 -3.85 2.60
C SER A 165 -20.09 -5.21 2.75
N ARG A 166 -19.26 -5.61 1.79
CA ARG A 166 -18.54 -6.89 1.78
C ARG A 166 -17.06 -6.76 2.10
N CYS A 167 -16.58 -5.51 2.26
CA CYS A 167 -15.18 -5.23 2.52
C CYS A 167 -14.95 -4.70 3.94
N MET A 168 -13.90 -5.15 4.59
CA MET A 168 -13.42 -4.50 5.80
C MET A 168 -12.72 -3.19 5.44
N ARG A 169 -13.31 -2.07 5.87
CA ARG A 169 -12.83 -0.74 5.49
C ARG A 169 -11.77 -0.21 6.44
N PHE A 170 -10.72 0.38 5.86
CA PHE A 170 -9.64 1.08 6.54
C PHE A 170 -9.42 2.46 5.92
N ASP A 171 -9.58 3.50 6.75
CA ASP A 171 -9.43 4.88 6.32
C ASP A 171 -8.01 5.39 6.64
N PHE A 172 -7.22 5.62 5.60
CA PHE A 172 -5.87 6.18 5.69
C PHE A 172 -5.93 7.71 5.79
N LYS A 173 -5.40 8.24 6.87
CA LYS A 173 -5.38 9.67 7.16
C LYS A 173 -4.15 10.35 6.55
N LEU A 174 -4.22 11.67 6.39
CA LEU A 174 -3.05 12.49 6.12
C LEU A 174 -2.05 12.35 7.26
N VAL A 175 -0.77 12.33 6.93
CA VAL A 175 0.32 12.24 7.92
C VAL A 175 0.61 13.63 8.46
N GLY A 176 0.69 13.76 9.78
CA GLY A 176 1.05 15.02 10.44
C GLY A 176 2.46 15.49 10.06
N VAL A 177 2.67 16.81 10.11
CA VAL A 177 3.93 17.44 9.71
C VAL A 177 5.10 16.87 10.50
N ASP A 178 4.98 16.74 11.83
CA ASP A 178 6.02 16.19 12.70
C ASP A 178 6.48 14.79 12.27
N LYS A 179 5.50 13.91 11.91
CA LYS A 179 5.79 12.56 11.42
C LYS A 179 6.42 12.59 10.02
N LEU A 180 6.06 13.56 9.18
CA LEU A 180 6.69 13.76 7.87
C LEU A 180 8.12 14.29 8.01
N GLU A 181 8.40 15.19 8.94
CA GLU A 181 9.75 15.66 9.23
C GLU A 181 10.66 14.49 9.64
N ALA A 182 10.22 13.68 10.59
CA ALA A 182 10.96 12.49 11.01
C ALA A 182 11.24 11.55 9.82
N LEU A 183 10.23 11.33 8.97
CA LEU A 183 10.38 10.50 7.77
C LEU A 183 11.38 11.06 6.76
N VAL A 184 11.35 12.39 6.51
CA VAL A 184 12.30 13.06 5.60
C VAL A 184 13.69 12.97 6.15
N GLY A 185 13.86 13.28 7.46
CA GLY A 185 15.15 13.22 8.14
C GLY A 185 15.79 11.84 8.02
N ASP A 186 15.03 10.77 8.30
CA ASP A 186 15.51 9.39 8.15
C ASP A 186 15.95 9.08 6.70
N VAL A 187 15.15 9.46 5.70
CA VAL A 187 15.49 9.26 4.28
C VAL A 187 16.75 10.02 3.88
N LEU A 188 16.92 11.26 4.36
CA LEU A 188 18.09 12.08 4.05
C LEU A 188 19.37 11.51 4.70
N VAL A 189 19.31 11.15 5.98
CA VAL A 189 20.42 10.50 6.70
C VAL A 189 20.84 9.22 6.00
N ARG A 190 19.91 8.31 5.68
CA ARG A 190 20.20 7.07 4.93
C ARG A 190 20.72 7.32 3.51
N SER A 191 20.46 8.50 2.96
CA SER A 191 20.96 8.92 1.65
C SER A 191 22.31 9.65 1.71
N GLY A 192 22.88 9.83 2.91
CA GLY A 192 24.14 10.54 3.14
C GLY A 192 24.05 12.04 2.83
N LYS A 193 22.87 12.65 3.05
CA LYS A 193 22.60 14.07 2.81
C LYS A 193 22.49 14.83 4.11
N SER A 194 23.15 16.00 4.18
CA SER A 194 22.96 16.99 5.26
C SER A 194 21.71 17.85 4.99
N PHE A 195 21.10 18.34 6.05
CA PHE A 195 19.92 19.22 5.98
C PHE A 195 19.88 20.13 7.22
N THR A 196 19.17 21.24 7.11
CA THR A 196 18.84 22.12 8.26
C THR A 196 17.43 21.80 8.76
N PRO A 197 17.10 22.09 10.05
CA PRO A 197 15.75 21.91 10.57
C PRO A 197 14.68 22.67 9.77
N GLU A 198 15.01 23.90 9.34
CA GLU A 198 14.11 24.74 8.56
C GLU A 198 13.78 24.14 7.19
N ALA A 199 14.81 23.59 6.52
CA ALA A 199 14.62 22.89 5.24
C ALA A 199 13.78 21.63 5.41
N LEU A 200 13.96 20.90 6.51
CA LEU A 200 13.20 19.71 6.84
C LEU A 200 11.71 20.04 7.02
N ASN A 201 11.41 21.06 7.83
CA ASN A 201 10.05 21.55 8.05
C ASN A 201 9.39 22.01 6.74
N ALA A 202 10.08 22.84 5.95
CA ALA A 202 9.56 23.33 4.67
C ALA A 202 9.16 22.19 3.73
N VAL A 203 9.96 21.13 3.68
CA VAL A 203 9.67 19.94 2.87
C VAL A 203 8.49 19.14 3.43
N ALA A 204 8.41 18.99 4.75
CA ALA A 204 7.31 18.27 5.38
C ALA A 204 5.97 18.98 5.16
N VAL A 205 5.94 20.31 5.29
CA VAL A 205 4.76 21.15 5.00
C VAL A 205 4.38 21.05 3.52
N ALA A 206 5.32 21.17 2.59
CA ALA A 206 5.10 21.03 1.16
C ALA A 206 4.62 19.63 0.75
N GLY A 207 4.77 18.64 1.62
CA GLY A 207 4.27 17.27 1.44
C GLY A 207 2.76 17.12 1.61
N GLU A 208 2.07 18.13 2.16
CA GLU A 208 0.60 18.18 2.35
C GLU A 208 0.02 16.86 2.92
N GLY A 209 0.69 16.28 3.90
CA GLY A 209 0.28 15.02 4.53
C GLY A 209 0.58 13.75 3.72
N SER A 210 1.26 13.87 2.56
CA SER A 210 1.58 12.75 1.69
C SER A 210 3.01 12.24 1.90
N ALA A 211 3.17 11.06 2.49
CA ALA A 211 4.45 10.39 2.62
C ALA A 211 5.12 10.08 1.27
N ARG A 212 4.35 9.94 0.19
CA ARG A 212 4.88 9.74 -1.18
C ARG A 212 5.45 11.03 -1.76
N ALA A 213 4.79 12.18 -1.57
CA ALA A 213 5.25 13.47 -2.09
C ALA A 213 6.62 13.81 -1.49
N VAL A 214 6.75 13.64 -0.19
CA VAL A 214 7.98 13.85 0.57
C VAL A 214 9.13 12.97 0.07
N ARG A 215 8.88 11.70 -0.28
CA ARG A 215 9.89 10.77 -0.82
C ARG A 215 10.17 10.97 -2.32
N ARG A 216 9.36 11.72 -3.07
CA ARG A 216 9.47 11.85 -4.56
C ARG A 216 10.54 12.81 -5.04
N GLY A 217 11.35 13.40 -4.15
CA GLY A 217 12.42 14.28 -4.61
C GLY A 217 11.97 15.70 -4.97
N GLN A 218 10.70 16.09 -4.74
CA GLN A 218 10.35 17.51 -4.57
C GLN A 218 11.24 18.12 -3.48
N VAL A 219 11.62 17.32 -2.51
CA VAL A 219 12.69 17.56 -1.52
C VAL A 219 14.00 18.02 -2.18
N TYR A 220 14.43 17.41 -3.27
CA TYR A 220 15.70 17.77 -3.92
C TYR A 220 15.67 19.10 -4.68
N CYS A 221 14.54 19.45 -5.28
CA CYS A 221 14.40 20.75 -5.94
C CYS A 221 14.35 21.89 -4.91
N PHE A 222 13.73 21.66 -3.76
CA PHE A 222 13.64 22.66 -2.68
C PHE A 222 15.00 22.86 -1.99
N LEU A 223 15.70 21.78 -1.63
CA LEU A 223 17.03 21.84 -1.03
C LEU A 223 18.08 22.42 -1.99
N ARG A 224 17.97 22.19 -3.30
CA ARG A 224 18.86 22.83 -4.29
C ARG A 224 18.63 24.33 -4.41
N ARG A 225 17.38 24.80 -4.30
CA ARG A 225 17.08 26.24 -4.33
C ARG A 225 17.59 26.95 -3.06
N GLN A 226 17.39 26.38 -1.88
CA GLN A 226 17.89 27.01 -0.64
C GLN A 226 19.40 26.87 -0.44
N ALA A 227 20.05 25.84 -0.96
CA ALA A 227 21.52 25.72 -0.93
C ALA A 227 22.22 26.68 -1.91
N VAL A 228 21.50 27.27 -2.87
CA VAL A 228 22.03 28.30 -3.80
C VAL A 228 21.92 29.71 -3.18
N ASP A 229 20.99 29.94 -2.24
CA ASP A 229 20.80 31.24 -1.59
C ASP A 229 21.69 31.44 -0.33
N LEU A 230 22.52 30.45 0.03
CA LEU A 230 23.46 30.51 1.18
C LEU A 230 24.93 30.54 0.75
N ARG A 231 25.24 31.05 -0.45
CA ARG A 231 26.61 31.41 -0.88
C ARG A 231 26.76 32.89 -1.12
#